data_44941d54fdd1372e72d3a9d93e3aaa55
#
_entry.id   44941d54fdd1372e72d3a9d93e3aaa55
#
_cell.length_a   1.000
_cell.length_b   1.000
_cell.length_c   1.000
_cell.angle_alpha   90.00
_cell.angle_beta   90.00
_cell.angle_gamma   90.00
#
_symmetry.space_group_name_H-M   'P 1'
#
loop_
_entity.id
_entity.type
_entity.pdbx_description
1 polymer ?
#
loop_
_entity_poly.entity_id
_entity_poly.type
_entity_poly.pdbx_seq_one_letter_code
_entity_poly.pdbx_strand_id
1 'polypeptide(L)'
;KRVEKKDRIGAAERAAVEAAAGGPMAVDAYGRTRITSLYLDTPERSMIARSVEKPLYKEKLRLRAYGDAAGVALVGAFGAGPIVREPGGLPLSDGGVETRVASGLQVPGAAAALPVFFGIKKKFKGIVYKRRLALTLPAALAFVSGLPYEQACARWPLSDAALAAAALSPATRQIAREVEAAMDRWLPLVPSVGIACDRVAWAYRPEMLEEREDDELFDSELRITFDDCLEYLDCHRCRSPWRPIIESSESVMEIKSAGPYPPWLVEVLSAERIYPASFTKYGNAYQLAEAEPRARNH
;
A
#
# COMPACT_ATOMS: atom_id res chain seq x y z
N LYS A 1 -14.56 -3.92 -16.70
CA LYS A 1 -14.53 -3.26 -15.37
C LYS A 1 -13.98 -4.22 -14.35
N ARG A 2 -12.78 -3.97 -13.83
CA ARG A 2 -12.13 -4.87 -12.85
C ARG A 2 -12.84 -4.81 -11.49
N VAL A 3 -13.17 -5.98 -10.94
CA VAL A 3 -13.77 -6.15 -9.61
C VAL A 3 -12.67 -6.60 -8.64
N GLU A 4 -12.70 -6.07 -7.41
CA GLU A 4 -11.80 -6.44 -6.32
C GLU A 4 -12.68 -6.84 -5.13
N LYS A 5 -12.61 -8.11 -4.73
CA LYS A 5 -13.29 -8.65 -3.55
C LYS A 5 -12.26 -9.06 -2.51
N LYS A 6 -12.63 -8.92 -1.25
CA LYS A 6 -11.75 -9.24 -0.11
C LYS A 6 -12.51 -10.06 0.89
N ASP A 7 -11.80 -11.04 1.42
CA ASP A 7 -12.33 -11.98 2.38
C ASP A 7 -11.29 -12.22 3.48
N ARG A 8 -11.73 -12.37 4.70
CA ARG A 8 -10.90 -12.82 5.80
C ARG A 8 -11.13 -14.31 5.95
N ILE A 9 -10.09 -15.09 5.83
CA ILE A 9 -10.15 -16.55 5.76
C ILE A 9 -9.18 -17.17 6.76
N GLY A 10 -9.53 -18.35 7.27
CA GLY A 10 -8.68 -19.16 8.11
C GLY A 10 -7.71 -20.03 7.32
N ALA A 11 -6.86 -20.76 8.03
CA ALA A 11 -5.83 -21.59 7.41
C ALA A 11 -6.41 -22.74 6.57
N ALA A 12 -7.52 -23.35 6.99
CA ALA A 12 -8.15 -24.45 6.25
C ALA A 12 -8.76 -23.97 4.92
N GLU A 13 -9.53 -22.89 4.96
CA GLU A 13 -10.13 -22.25 3.77
C GLU A 13 -9.04 -21.80 2.78
N ARG A 14 -7.95 -21.23 3.29
CA ARG A 14 -6.81 -20.87 2.48
C ARG A 14 -6.19 -22.08 1.78
N ALA A 15 -5.93 -23.16 2.52
CA ALA A 15 -5.36 -24.38 1.95
C ALA A 15 -6.24 -24.97 0.84
N ALA A 16 -7.56 -24.93 1.02
CA ALA A 16 -8.51 -25.37 -0.01
C ALA A 16 -8.44 -24.51 -1.27
N VAL A 17 -8.38 -23.17 -1.13
CA VAL A 17 -8.25 -22.26 -2.28
C VAL A 17 -6.91 -22.45 -2.99
N GLU A 18 -5.79 -22.59 -2.25
CA GLU A 18 -4.47 -22.84 -2.84
C GLU A 18 -4.40 -24.17 -3.56
N ALA A 19 -5.02 -25.23 -3.02
CA ALA A 19 -5.12 -26.53 -3.68
C ALA A 19 -5.90 -26.46 -4.99
N ALA A 20 -7.05 -25.77 -5.00
CA ALA A 20 -7.86 -25.58 -6.21
C ALA A 20 -7.13 -24.70 -7.25
N ALA A 21 -6.43 -23.67 -6.79
CA ALA A 21 -5.66 -22.79 -7.66
C ALA A 21 -4.41 -23.46 -8.25
N GLY A 22 -3.81 -24.43 -7.56
CA GLY A 22 -2.53 -25.05 -7.93
C GLY A 22 -2.48 -25.72 -9.31
N GLY A 23 -3.61 -26.10 -9.87
CA GLY A 23 -3.70 -26.58 -11.27
C GLY A 23 -3.48 -25.44 -12.26
N PRO A 24 -4.39 -24.47 -12.36
CA PRO A 24 -4.34 -23.42 -13.37
C PRO A 24 -3.40 -22.26 -13.03
N MET A 25 -3.05 -22.05 -11.76
CA MET A 25 -2.30 -20.88 -11.30
C MET A 25 -0.97 -21.27 -10.62
N ALA A 26 -0.09 -20.32 -10.48
CA ALA A 26 1.13 -20.44 -9.70
C ALA A 26 1.40 -19.16 -8.90
N VAL A 27 2.22 -19.28 -7.87
CA VAL A 27 2.77 -18.13 -7.15
C VAL A 27 3.58 -17.29 -8.14
N ASP A 28 3.39 -15.97 -8.12
CA ASP A 28 4.08 -15.07 -9.03
C ASP A 28 5.59 -15.01 -8.74
N ALA A 29 6.35 -14.41 -9.65
CA ALA A 29 7.82 -14.34 -9.59
C ALA A 29 8.37 -13.65 -8.33
N TYR A 30 7.52 -12.92 -7.58
CA TYR A 30 7.92 -12.22 -6.37
C TYR A 30 7.84 -13.10 -5.11
N GLY A 31 7.18 -14.27 -5.20
CA GLY A 31 7.00 -15.19 -4.09
C GLY A 31 6.34 -14.54 -2.87
N ARG A 32 6.83 -14.87 -1.67
CA ARG A 32 6.41 -14.22 -0.43
C ARG A 32 7.17 -12.91 -0.26
N THR A 33 6.46 -11.81 -0.23
CA THR A 33 7.06 -10.46 -0.15
C THR A 33 6.46 -9.67 1.00
N ARG A 34 7.31 -9.14 1.89
CA ARG A 34 6.91 -8.16 2.90
C ARG A 34 6.52 -6.85 2.23
N ILE A 35 5.35 -6.34 2.55
CA ILE A 35 4.83 -5.06 2.04
C ILE A 35 4.57 -4.14 3.22
N THR A 36 5.27 -3.01 3.25
CA THR A 36 5.02 -1.96 4.23
C THR A 36 4.36 -0.76 3.54
N SER A 37 3.28 -0.29 4.12
CA SER A 37 2.54 0.89 3.63
C SER A 37 2.40 1.89 4.75
N LEU A 38 2.81 3.13 4.52
CA LEU A 38 2.65 4.25 5.43
C LEU A 38 1.58 5.18 4.89
N TYR A 39 0.51 5.38 5.64
CA TYR A 39 -0.56 6.31 5.30
C TYR A 39 -0.27 7.69 5.89
N LEU A 40 -0.48 8.71 5.06
CA LEU A 40 -0.45 10.12 5.48
C LEU A 40 -1.89 10.58 5.68
N ASP A 41 -2.09 11.39 6.72
CA ASP A 41 -3.38 11.96 7.08
C ASP A 41 -3.17 13.29 7.82
N THR A 42 -4.24 13.98 8.17
CA THR A 42 -4.15 15.10 9.10
C THR A 42 -3.86 14.60 10.54
N PRO A 43 -3.39 15.47 11.44
CA PRO A 43 -3.21 15.11 12.85
C PRO A 43 -4.48 14.53 13.50
N GLU A 44 -5.66 14.96 13.07
CA GLU A 44 -6.97 14.49 13.53
C GLU A 44 -7.46 13.25 12.77
N ARG A 45 -6.66 12.73 11.82
CA ARG A 45 -7.02 11.58 10.97
C ARG A 45 -8.30 11.80 10.14
N SER A 46 -8.52 13.03 9.68
CA SER A 46 -9.76 13.45 9.01
C SER A 46 -10.03 12.70 7.71
N MET A 47 -8.98 12.31 6.95
CA MET A 47 -9.16 11.56 5.69
C MET A 47 -9.72 10.16 5.95
N ILE A 48 -9.19 9.44 6.96
CA ILE A 48 -9.66 8.09 7.25
C ILE A 48 -10.99 8.11 7.98
N ALA A 49 -11.18 8.99 8.95
CA ALA A 49 -12.45 9.17 9.65
C ALA A 49 -13.58 9.38 8.65
N ARG A 50 -13.44 10.37 7.76
CA ARG A 50 -14.37 10.60 6.67
C ARG A 50 -14.51 9.39 5.73
N SER A 51 -13.44 8.65 5.46
CA SER A 51 -13.50 7.47 4.58
C SER A 51 -14.33 6.32 5.16
N VAL A 52 -14.40 6.18 6.47
CA VAL A 52 -15.19 5.15 7.18
C VAL A 52 -16.70 5.43 7.04
N GLU A 53 -17.10 6.68 7.01
CA GLU A 53 -18.50 7.10 6.82
C GLU A 53 -19.06 6.81 5.41
N LYS A 54 -18.26 6.21 4.53
CA LYS A 54 -18.62 5.84 3.15
C LYS A 54 -19.14 7.00 2.28
N PRO A 55 -18.48 8.17 2.26
CA PRO A 55 -18.91 9.33 1.49
C PRO A 55 -18.85 9.06 -0.02
N LEU A 56 -19.52 9.91 -0.81
CA LEU A 56 -19.47 9.85 -2.28
C LEU A 56 -18.06 10.03 -2.84
N TYR A 57 -17.25 10.89 -2.19
CA TYR A 57 -15.85 11.12 -2.53
C TYR A 57 -14.94 10.84 -1.34
N LYS A 58 -13.92 10.08 -1.56
CA LYS A 58 -12.84 9.83 -0.59
C LYS A 58 -11.50 9.59 -1.27
N GLU A 59 -10.45 9.97 -0.58
CA GLU A 59 -9.08 9.74 -1.01
C GLU A 59 -8.20 9.24 0.13
N LYS A 60 -7.08 8.63 -0.23
CA LYS A 60 -6.05 8.14 0.69
C LYS A 60 -4.69 8.37 0.06
N LEU A 61 -3.78 8.90 0.84
CA LEU A 61 -2.37 9.09 0.48
C LEU A 61 -1.53 8.00 1.16
N ARG A 62 -0.65 7.35 0.39
CA ARG A 62 0.10 6.21 0.89
C ARG A 62 1.47 6.09 0.23
N LEU A 63 2.49 5.97 1.05
CA LEU A 63 3.82 5.50 0.67
C LEU A 63 3.89 3.98 0.83
N ARG A 64 4.60 3.28 -0.05
CA ARG A 64 4.75 1.83 0.01
C ARG A 64 6.18 1.42 -0.32
N ALA A 65 6.71 0.50 0.47
CA ALA A 65 7.97 -0.18 0.24
C ALA A 65 7.75 -1.69 0.15
N TYR A 66 8.64 -2.38 -0.55
CA TYR A 66 8.65 -3.83 -0.71
C TYR A 66 9.96 -4.39 -0.16
N GLY A 67 9.86 -5.45 0.65
CA GLY A 67 10.97 -6.03 1.39
C GLY A 67 11.13 -5.43 2.79
N ASP A 68 11.73 -6.22 3.70
CA ASP A 68 11.85 -5.88 5.12
C ASP A 68 12.67 -4.60 5.34
N ALA A 69 13.89 -4.55 4.80
CA ALA A 69 14.79 -3.41 4.97
C ALA A 69 14.18 -2.09 4.47
N ALA A 70 13.52 -2.12 3.30
CA ALA A 70 12.88 -0.94 2.74
C ALA A 70 11.65 -0.50 3.58
N GLY A 71 10.92 -1.46 4.13
CA GLY A 71 9.79 -1.20 5.02
C GLY A 71 10.21 -0.54 6.33
N VAL A 72 11.26 -1.03 6.96
CA VAL A 72 11.84 -0.44 8.19
C VAL A 72 12.35 0.97 7.91
N ALA A 73 13.11 1.15 6.82
CA ALA A 73 13.63 2.45 6.43
C ALA A 73 12.52 3.48 6.16
N LEU A 74 11.45 3.07 5.47
CA LEU A 74 10.30 3.94 5.20
C LEU A 74 9.66 4.43 6.49
N VAL A 75 9.32 3.53 7.40
CA VAL A 75 8.64 3.89 8.66
C VAL A 75 9.57 4.72 9.56
N GLY A 76 10.85 4.35 9.66
CA GLY A 76 11.82 5.08 10.47
C GLY A 76 12.04 6.51 9.97
N ALA A 77 12.26 6.67 8.67
CA ALA A 77 12.52 7.98 8.07
C ALA A 77 11.33 8.95 8.20
N PHE A 78 10.11 8.47 8.03
CA PHE A 78 8.91 9.29 8.18
C PHE A 78 8.48 9.46 9.63
N GLY A 79 8.80 8.51 10.51
CA GLY A 79 8.50 8.56 11.94
C GLY A 79 9.44 9.45 12.77
N ALA A 80 10.52 9.96 12.19
CA ALA A 80 11.52 10.78 12.88
C ALA A 80 11.09 12.23 13.17
N GLY A 81 9.79 12.52 13.21
CA GLY A 81 9.26 13.84 13.55
C GLY A 81 7.77 13.95 13.26
N PRO A 82 7.06 14.85 13.95
CA PRO A 82 5.60 14.84 13.96
C PRO A 82 4.98 15.28 12.64
N ILE A 83 5.39 16.38 12.05
CA ILE A 83 4.76 16.97 10.87
C ILE A 83 5.66 16.82 9.66
N VAL A 84 5.10 16.33 8.57
CA VAL A 84 5.83 16.11 7.32
C VAL A 84 5.63 17.29 6.35
N ARG A 85 4.43 17.85 6.29
CA ARG A 85 4.10 18.99 5.43
C ARG A 85 3.13 19.93 6.15
N GLU A 86 3.48 21.21 6.22
CA GLU A 86 2.69 22.27 6.85
C GLU A 86 2.21 23.32 5.83
N PRO A 87 1.10 24.01 6.12
CA PRO A 87 0.70 25.18 5.32
C PRO A 87 1.78 26.25 5.33
N GLY A 88 2.29 26.63 4.15
CA GLY A 88 3.37 27.62 4.05
C GLY A 88 4.72 27.18 4.59
N GLY A 89 4.87 25.91 4.99
CA GLY A 89 6.12 25.35 5.46
C GLY A 89 7.15 25.21 4.33
N LEU A 90 8.43 25.37 4.70
CA LEU A 90 9.53 25.13 3.76
C LEU A 90 9.79 23.61 3.66
N PRO A 91 10.21 23.11 2.49
CA PRO A 91 10.65 21.73 2.35
C PRO A 91 11.85 21.44 3.24
N LEU A 92 12.02 20.17 3.63
CA LEU A 92 13.21 19.73 4.34
C LEU A 92 14.47 20.11 3.55
N SER A 93 15.47 20.64 4.26
CA SER A 93 16.81 20.80 3.69
C SER A 93 17.42 19.42 3.39
N ASP A 94 18.46 19.38 2.58
CA ASP A 94 19.13 18.11 2.24
C ASP A 94 19.66 17.40 3.49
N GLY A 95 20.34 18.13 4.36
CA GLY A 95 20.80 17.58 5.64
C GLY A 95 19.66 17.06 6.51
N GLY A 96 18.49 17.70 6.46
CA GLY A 96 17.28 17.23 7.11
C GLY A 96 16.75 15.92 6.51
N VAL A 97 16.77 15.80 5.17
CA VAL A 97 16.41 14.57 4.46
C VAL A 97 17.38 13.44 4.81
N GLU A 98 18.69 13.70 4.73
CA GLU A 98 19.73 12.73 5.02
C GLU A 98 19.67 12.23 6.47
N THR A 99 19.45 13.13 7.42
CA THR A 99 19.29 12.79 8.83
C THR A 99 18.10 11.88 9.06
N ARG A 100 16.95 12.16 8.43
CA ARG A 100 15.76 11.32 8.56
C ARG A 100 15.94 9.95 7.90
N VAL A 101 16.57 9.90 6.73
CA VAL A 101 16.91 8.64 6.08
C VAL A 101 17.86 7.82 6.97
N ALA A 102 18.90 8.44 7.51
CA ALA A 102 19.83 7.76 8.41
C ALA A 102 19.14 7.23 9.68
N SER A 103 18.19 7.97 10.24
CA SER A 103 17.39 7.53 11.41
C SER A 103 16.51 6.30 11.10
N GLY A 104 16.09 6.15 9.87
CA GLY A 104 15.30 4.99 9.41
C GLY A 104 16.14 3.77 9.04
N LEU A 105 17.43 3.96 8.81
CA LEU A 105 18.34 2.90 8.37
C LEU A 105 18.99 2.20 9.56
N GLN A 106 18.64 0.92 9.77
CA GLN A 106 19.45 0.05 10.66
C GLN A 106 20.75 -0.41 9.96
N VAL A 107 20.82 -0.28 8.63
CA VAL A 107 22.00 -0.60 7.82
C VAL A 107 22.27 0.57 6.87
N PRO A 108 23.45 1.26 7.00
CA PRO A 108 23.76 2.41 6.16
C PRO A 108 23.84 2.06 4.65
N GLY A 109 23.24 2.88 3.81
CA GLY A 109 23.48 2.96 2.38
C GLY A 109 22.54 2.17 1.46
N ALA A 110 22.17 0.94 1.77
CA ALA A 110 21.46 0.07 0.82
C ALA A 110 19.96 0.43 0.64
N ALA A 111 19.27 0.80 1.71
CA ALA A 111 17.83 1.05 1.65
C ALA A 111 17.46 2.42 1.05
N ALA A 112 18.38 3.39 1.02
CA ALA A 112 18.13 4.71 0.42
C ALA A 112 17.93 4.65 -1.10
N ALA A 113 18.53 3.65 -1.76
CA ALA A 113 18.42 3.45 -3.20
C ALA A 113 17.17 2.63 -3.61
N LEU A 114 16.48 2.00 -2.65
CA LEU A 114 15.30 1.18 -2.94
C LEU A 114 14.11 2.05 -3.34
N PRO A 115 13.32 1.62 -4.35
CA PRO A 115 12.16 2.39 -4.77
C PRO A 115 11.05 2.37 -3.71
N VAL A 116 10.54 3.55 -3.41
CA VAL A 116 9.33 3.78 -2.63
C VAL A 116 8.24 4.27 -3.57
N PHE A 117 7.04 3.76 -3.39
CA PHE A 117 5.92 4.11 -4.25
C PHE A 117 4.93 5.00 -3.52
N PHE A 118 4.84 6.26 -3.92
CA PHE A 118 3.83 7.18 -3.41
C PHE A 118 2.55 7.05 -4.24
N GLY A 119 1.46 6.68 -3.60
CA GLY A 119 0.19 6.41 -4.25
C GLY A 119 -0.95 7.27 -3.70
N ILE A 120 -1.81 7.71 -4.60
CA ILE A 120 -3.13 8.25 -4.26
C ILE A 120 -4.21 7.28 -4.73
N LYS A 121 -5.17 7.00 -3.85
CA LYS A 121 -6.38 6.25 -4.18
C LYS A 121 -7.57 7.16 -3.97
N LYS A 122 -8.25 7.54 -5.06
CA LYS A 122 -9.50 8.31 -5.05
C LYS A 122 -10.66 7.36 -5.33
N LYS A 123 -11.79 7.54 -4.65
CA LYS A 123 -13.05 6.89 -4.97
C LYS A 123 -14.14 7.95 -5.11
N PHE A 124 -14.80 7.97 -6.26
CA PHE A 124 -15.92 8.88 -6.53
C PHE A 124 -17.07 8.10 -7.13
N LYS A 125 -18.26 8.18 -6.53
CA LYS A 125 -19.48 7.48 -6.98
C LYS A 125 -19.24 6.01 -7.32
N GLY A 126 -18.47 5.29 -6.48
CA GLY A 126 -18.14 3.87 -6.68
C GLY A 126 -16.93 3.61 -7.58
N ILE A 127 -16.52 4.56 -8.43
CA ILE A 127 -15.37 4.41 -9.33
C ILE A 127 -14.07 4.67 -8.55
N VAL A 128 -13.09 3.78 -8.72
CA VAL A 128 -11.80 3.87 -8.04
C VAL A 128 -10.71 4.26 -9.02
N TYR A 129 -10.02 5.36 -8.72
CA TYR A 129 -8.84 5.83 -9.41
C TYR A 129 -7.61 5.56 -8.54
N LYS A 130 -6.61 4.90 -9.10
CA LYS A 130 -5.32 4.63 -8.45
C LYS A 130 -4.22 5.26 -9.28
N ARG A 131 -3.37 6.07 -8.66
CA ARG A 131 -2.18 6.67 -9.27
C ARG A 131 -0.97 6.36 -8.40
N ARG A 132 0.20 6.25 -9.00
CA ARG A 132 1.42 5.85 -8.31
C ARG A 132 2.64 6.53 -8.93
N LEU A 133 3.52 7.06 -8.07
CA LEU A 133 4.84 7.58 -8.38
C LEU A 133 5.89 6.63 -7.83
N ALA A 134 6.95 6.38 -8.57
CA ALA A 134 8.14 5.71 -8.07
C ALA A 134 9.19 6.77 -7.72
N LEU A 135 9.76 6.67 -6.52
CA LEU A 135 10.72 7.61 -5.95
C LEU A 135 11.76 6.82 -5.15
N THR A 136 12.94 7.36 -4.94
CA THR A 136 13.80 6.90 -3.83
C THR A 136 13.24 7.38 -2.50
N LEU A 137 13.63 6.77 -1.39
CA LEU A 137 13.17 7.18 -0.06
C LEU A 137 13.51 8.66 0.24
N PRO A 138 14.75 9.16 -0.03
CA PRO A 138 15.04 10.58 0.16
C PRO A 138 14.20 11.49 -0.75
N ALA A 139 14.01 11.12 -2.01
CA ALA A 139 13.15 11.89 -2.92
C ALA A 139 11.70 11.94 -2.43
N ALA A 140 11.18 10.83 -1.90
CA ALA A 140 9.84 10.76 -1.34
C ALA A 140 9.67 11.66 -0.10
N LEU A 141 10.66 11.68 0.80
CA LEU A 141 10.69 12.58 1.96
C LEU A 141 10.67 14.04 1.52
N ALA A 142 11.59 14.42 0.62
CA ALA A 142 11.70 15.78 0.11
C ALA A 142 10.40 16.23 -0.58
N PHE A 143 9.85 15.38 -1.45
CA PHE A 143 8.60 15.67 -2.15
C PHE A 143 7.41 15.83 -1.19
N VAL A 144 7.25 14.92 -0.24
CA VAL A 144 6.17 15.01 0.75
C VAL A 144 6.33 16.24 1.65
N SER A 145 7.55 16.66 1.93
CA SER A 145 7.81 17.87 2.72
C SER A 145 7.64 19.19 1.94
N GLY A 146 7.45 19.14 0.61
CA GLY A 146 7.15 20.31 -0.20
C GLY A 146 8.14 20.64 -1.31
N LEU A 147 9.24 19.86 -1.47
CA LEU A 147 10.12 20.05 -2.64
C LEU A 147 9.36 19.64 -3.91
N PRO A 148 9.40 20.42 -5.00
CA PRO A 148 8.76 20.04 -6.27
C PRO A 148 9.23 18.66 -6.76
N TYR A 149 8.30 17.87 -7.29
CA TYR A 149 8.54 16.47 -7.70
C TYR A 149 9.78 16.29 -8.59
N GLU A 150 9.91 17.12 -9.63
CA GLU A 150 11.03 17.02 -10.59
C GLU A 150 12.37 17.33 -9.92
N GLN A 151 12.40 18.27 -8.98
CA GLN A 151 13.62 18.61 -8.23
C GLN A 151 13.99 17.45 -7.28
N ALA A 152 13.01 16.83 -6.62
CA ALA A 152 13.24 15.67 -5.78
C ALA A 152 13.81 14.49 -6.57
N CYS A 153 13.24 14.19 -7.75
CA CYS A 153 13.75 13.14 -8.65
C CYS A 153 15.15 13.43 -9.19
N ALA A 154 15.45 14.68 -9.53
CA ALA A 154 16.77 15.08 -10.04
C ALA A 154 17.85 14.98 -8.94
N ARG A 155 17.51 15.27 -7.70
CA ARG A 155 18.46 15.29 -6.58
C ARG A 155 18.75 13.89 -6.04
N TRP A 156 17.74 13.03 -6.00
CA TRP A 156 17.85 11.64 -5.55
C TRP A 156 17.24 10.69 -6.61
N PRO A 157 17.95 10.48 -7.72
CA PRO A 157 17.42 9.68 -8.83
C PRO A 157 17.30 8.20 -8.46
N LEU A 158 16.35 7.52 -9.11
CA LEU A 158 16.25 6.07 -9.06
C LEU A 158 17.47 5.43 -9.74
N SER A 159 18.00 4.36 -9.18
CA SER A 159 19.12 3.61 -9.74
C SER A 159 18.74 2.80 -10.99
N ASP A 160 17.48 2.34 -11.07
CA ASP A 160 16.95 1.68 -12.25
C ASP A 160 16.66 2.70 -13.35
N ALA A 161 17.35 2.60 -14.47
CA ALA A 161 17.25 3.55 -15.58
C ALA A 161 15.85 3.62 -16.21
N ALA A 162 15.15 2.48 -16.29
CA ALA A 162 13.79 2.44 -16.85
C ALA A 162 12.80 3.12 -15.92
N LEU A 163 12.88 2.87 -14.60
CA LEU A 163 12.07 3.55 -13.61
C LEU A 163 12.39 5.05 -13.54
N ALA A 164 13.66 5.44 -13.63
CA ALA A 164 14.08 6.84 -13.64
C ALA A 164 13.52 7.59 -14.86
N ALA A 165 13.59 7.00 -16.05
CA ALA A 165 13.02 7.58 -17.26
C ALA A 165 11.48 7.68 -17.18
N ALA A 166 10.82 6.63 -16.69
CA ALA A 166 9.37 6.62 -16.48
C ALA A 166 8.92 7.67 -15.44
N ALA A 167 9.71 7.91 -14.39
CA ALA A 167 9.43 8.92 -13.37
C ALA A 167 9.36 10.34 -13.96
N LEU A 168 10.14 10.65 -14.99
CA LEU A 168 10.16 11.96 -15.62
C LEU A 168 9.25 12.07 -16.86
N SER A 169 8.46 11.05 -17.16
CA SER A 169 7.52 11.09 -18.30
C SER A 169 6.40 12.13 -18.08
N PRO A 170 5.83 12.71 -19.16
CA PRO A 170 4.72 13.66 -19.04
C PRO A 170 3.52 13.10 -18.25
N ALA A 171 3.21 11.83 -18.43
CA ALA A 171 2.13 11.15 -17.70
C ALA A 171 2.42 11.09 -16.19
N THR A 172 3.66 10.77 -15.80
CA THR A 172 4.05 10.71 -14.39
C THR A 172 4.09 12.09 -13.75
N ARG A 173 4.55 13.12 -14.46
CA ARG A 173 4.47 14.52 -14.00
C ARG A 173 3.04 14.96 -13.76
N GLN A 174 2.08 14.53 -14.60
CA GLN A 174 0.66 14.79 -14.36
C GLN A 174 0.17 14.12 -13.08
N ILE A 175 0.57 12.87 -12.84
CA ILE A 175 0.26 12.15 -11.60
C ILE A 175 0.87 12.89 -10.39
N ALA A 176 2.09 13.41 -10.49
CA ALA A 176 2.72 14.18 -9.43
C ALA A 176 1.91 15.41 -9.05
N ARG A 177 1.44 16.19 -10.04
CA ARG A 177 0.55 17.35 -9.79
C ARG A 177 -0.77 16.93 -9.11
N GLU A 178 -1.35 15.78 -9.49
CA GLU A 178 -2.56 15.26 -8.83
C GLU A 178 -2.30 14.89 -7.36
N VAL A 179 -1.11 14.35 -7.07
CA VAL A 179 -0.69 14.00 -5.70
C VAL A 179 -0.41 15.28 -4.89
N GLU A 180 0.31 16.24 -5.46
CA GLU A 180 0.56 17.55 -4.83
C GLU A 180 -0.75 18.26 -4.47
N ALA A 181 -1.66 18.38 -5.41
CA ALA A 181 -2.97 19.00 -5.18
C ALA A 181 -3.81 18.26 -4.12
N ALA A 182 -3.60 16.94 -3.96
CA ALA A 182 -4.25 16.20 -2.89
C ALA A 182 -3.55 16.43 -1.55
N MET A 183 -2.22 16.51 -1.51
CA MET A 183 -1.49 16.85 -0.30
C MET A 183 -1.86 18.25 0.20
N ASP A 184 -1.90 19.25 -0.68
CA ASP A 184 -2.21 20.64 -0.33
C ASP A 184 -3.63 20.82 0.23
N ARG A 185 -4.54 19.95 -0.17
CA ARG A 185 -5.94 19.95 0.31
C ARG A 185 -6.09 19.48 1.75
N TRP A 186 -5.12 18.67 2.23
CA TRP A 186 -5.18 18.01 3.53
C TRP A 186 -4.11 18.47 4.51
N LEU A 187 -3.55 19.66 4.30
CA LEU A 187 -2.53 20.20 5.23
C LEU A 187 -3.13 20.51 6.62
N PRO A 188 -2.37 20.34 7.69
CA PRO A 188 -1.04 19.73 7.74
C PRO A 188 -1.10 18.21 7.58
N LEU A 189 -0.09 17.61 6.91
CA LEU A 189 0.01 16.17 6.74
C LEU A 189 1.07 15.56 7.66
N VAL A 190 0.71 14.45 8.29
CA VAL A 190 1.58 13.67 9.17
C VAL A 190 1.50 12.18 8.82
N PRO A 191 2.53 11.38 9.17
CA PRO A 191 2.39 9.94 9.21
C PRO A 191 1.28 9.53 10.18
N SER A 192 0.32 8.76 9.70
CA SER A 192 -0.85 8.36 10.50
C SER A 192 -0.77 6.91 10.96
N VAL A 193 -0.70 5.98 10.01
CA VAL A 193 -0.65 4.55 10.31
C VAL A 193 0.30 3.85 9.36
N GLY A 194 1.24 3.08 9.91
CA GLY A 194 1.99 2.05 9.20
C GLY A 194 1.16 0.76 9.10
N ILE A 195 1.17 0.09 7.97
CA ILE A 195 0.58 -1.23 7.78
C ILE A 195 1.58 -2.13 7.08
N ALA A 196 1.85 -3.28 7.68
CA ALA A 196 2.73 -4.29 7.12
C ALA A 196 1.98 -5.61 6.94
N CYS A 197 2.36 -6.38 5.93
CA CYS A 197 1.89 -7.75 5.71
C CYS A 197 2.85 -8.51 4.81
N ASP A 198 2.82 -9.83 4.93
CA ASP A 198 3.49 -10.74 4.01
C ASP A 198 2.50 -11.14 2.93
N ARG A 199 2.83 -10.88 1.69
CA ARG A 199 1.97 -11.18 0.56
C ARG A 199 2.49 -12.32 -0.27
N VAL A 200 1.61 -13.26 -0.58
CA VAL A 200 1.77 -14.22 -1.66
C VAL A 200 0.71 -13.92 -2.72
N ALA A 201 1.10 -13.89 -3.99
CA ALA A 201 0.19 -13.63 -5.08
C ALA A 201 0.22 -14.75 -6.12
N TRP A 202 -0.96 -15.16 -6.56
CA TRP A 202 -1.17 -16.20 -7.55
C TRP A 202 -1.69 -15.58 -8.84
N ALA A 203 -1.14 -16.01 -9.96
CA ALA A 203 -1.56 -15.65 -11.32
C ALA A 203 -1.61 -16.91 -12.17
N TYR A 204 -2.30 -16.85 -13.31
CA TYR A 204 -2.32 -17.97 -14.25
C TYR A 204 -0.91 -18.33 -14.70
N ARG A 205 -0.69 -19.64 -14.88
CA ARG A 205 0.53 -20.16 -15.51
C ARG A 205 0.60 -19.70 -16.97
N PRO A 206 1.80 -19.46 -17.54
CA PRO A 206 1.95 -19.06 -18.93
C PRO A 206 1.24 -20.01 -19.91
N GLU A 207 1.33 -21.31 -19.66
CA GLU A 207 0.71 -22.35 -20.50
C GLU A 207 -0.82 -22.18 -20.56
N MET A 208 -1.45 -21.86 -19.44
CA MET A 208 -2.90 -21.61 -19.38
C MET A 208 -3.32 -20.35 -20.14
N LEU A 209 -2.45 -19.35 -20.21
CA LEU A 209 -2.70 -18.13 -20.98
C LEU A 209 -2.62 -18.39 -22.48
N GLU A 210 -1.65 -19.19 -22.93
CA GLU A 210 -1.46 -19.60 -24.32
C GLU A 210 -2.61 -20.48 -24.80
N GLU A 211 -3.01 -21.50 -24.02
CA GLU A 211 -4.10 -22.43 -24.36
C GLU A 211 -5.47 -21.75 -24.49
N ARG A 212 -5.65 -20.58 -23.87
CA ARG A 212 -6.94 -19.87 -23.80
C ARG A 212 -6.88 -18.46 -24.39
N GLU A 213 -5.90 -18.18 -25.25
CA GLU A 213 -5.73 -16.85 -25.86
C GLU A 213 -6.98 -16.41 -26.66
N ASP A 214 -7.67 -17.36 -27.30
CA ASP A 214 -8.86 -17.11 -28.12
C ASP A 214 -10.19 -17.23 -27.33
N ASP A 215 -10.15 -17.49 -26.02
CA ASP A 215 -11.37 -17.62 -25.20
C ASP A 215 -11.78 -16.25 -24.66
N GLU A 216 -12.75 -15.61 -25.30
CA GLU A 216 -13.27 -14.29 -24.92
C GLU A 216 -13.85 -14.23 -23.49
N LEU A 217 -14.23 -15.38 -22.93
CA LEU A 217 -14.78 -15.47 -21.57
C LEU A 217 -13.69 -15.70 -20.52
N PHE A 218 -12.47 -16.02 -20.95
CA PHE A 218 -11.35 -16.26 -20.05
C PHE A 218 -10.77 -14.96 -19.50
N ASP A 219 -10.81 -14.81 -18.17
CA ASP A 219 -10.21 -13.65 -17.50
C ASP A 219 -8.70 -13.85 -17.26
N SER A 220 -7.89 -13.59 -18.26
CA SER A 220 -6.42 -13.67 -18.19
C SER A 220 -5.80 -12.80 -17.07
N GLU A 221 -6.55 -11.83 -16.56
CA GLU A 221 -6.13 -10.92 -15.47
C GLU A 221 -6.53 -11.40 -14.08
N LEU A 222 -7.14 -12.59 -13.92
CA LEU A 222 -7.49 -13.13 -12.62
C LEU A 222 -6.24 -13.22 -11.74
N ARG A 223 -6.32 -12.64 -10.55
CA ARG A 223 -5.25 -12.69 -9.56
C ARG A 223 -5.83 -12.90 -8.18
N ILE A 224 -5.24 -13.83 -7.44
CA ILE A 224 -5.56 -14.09 -6.03
C ILE A 224 -4.34 -13.69 -5.20
N THR A 225 -4.54 -12.93 -4.14
CA THR A 225 -3.46 -12.59 -3.22
C THR A 225 -3.87 -12.91 -1.80
N PHE A 226 -2.92 -13.45 -1.02
CA PHE A 226 -3.06 -13.68 0.40
C PHE A 226 -2.12 -12.75 1.14
N ASP A 227 -2.65 -12.01 2.10
CA ASP A 227 -1.92 -11.11 2.98
C ASP A 227 -1.94 -11.71 4.39
N ASP A 228 -0.79 -12.20 4.83
CA ASP A 228 -0.55 -12.80 6.14
C ASP A 228 0.11 -11.80 7.08
N CYS A 229 0.19 -12.13 8.36
CA CYS A 229 0.89 -11.34 9.36
C CYS A 229 0.55 -9.85 9.23
N LEU A 230 -0.74 -9.59 9.09
CA LEU A 230 -1.23 -8.23 8.87
C LEU A 230 -1.17 -7.43 10.17
N GLU A 231 -0.31 -6.44 10.20
CA GLU A 231 -0.01 -5.62 11.38
C GLU A 231 -0.18 -4.14 11.09
N TYR A 232 -0.41 -3.35 12.13
CA TYR A 232 -0.39 -1.89 12.07
C TYR A 232 0.53 -1.29 13.13
N LEU A 233 1.00 -0.08 12.83
CA LEU A 233 1.75 0.80 13.71
C LEU A 233 1.00 2.12 13.79
N ASP A 234 0.62 2.55 14.99
CA ASP A 234 0.04 3.87 15.21
C ASP A 234 1.15 4.93 15.28
N CYS A 235 1.29 5.72 14.22
CA CYS A 235 2.35 6.75 14.13
C CYS A 235 2.09 7.96 15.05
N HIS A 236 0.90 8.12 15.59
CA HIS A 236 0.59 9.19 16.55
C HIS A 236 1.00 8.85 17.99
N ARG A 237 1.39 7.62 18.25
CA ARG A 237 1.86 7.17 19.55
C ARG A 237 3.38 7.01 19.53
N CYS A 238 4.05 7.72 20.44
CA CYS A 238 5.48 7.58 20.61
C CYS A 238 5.83 6.12 20.96
N ARG A 239 6.80 5.53 20.23
CA ARG A 239 7.26 4.14 20.43
C ARG A 239 6.14 3.09 20.40
N SER A 240 5.09 3.29 19.59
CA SER A 240 4.05 2.28 19.39
C SER A 240 4.68 0.99 18.83
N PRO A 241 4.38 -0.18 19.37
CA PRO A 241 4.77 -1.43 18.75
C PRO A 241 3.88 -1.73 17.53
N TRP A 242 4.35 -2.59 16.65
CA TRP A 242 3.50 -3.22 15.64
C TRP A 242 2.49 -4.15 16.34
N ARG A 243 1.24 -4.11 15.91
CA ARG A 243 0.14 -4.87 16.49
C ARG A 243 -0.66 -5.57 15.41
N PRO A 244 -1.18 -6.79 15.67
CA PRO A 244 -1.95 -7.53 14.69
C PRO A 244 -3.28 -6.82 14.37
N ILE A 245 -3.69 -6.87 13.09
CA ILE A 245 -5.03 -6.46 12.61
C ILE A 245 -5.96 -7.67 12.54
N ILE A 246 -5.40 -8.85 12.27
CA ILE A 246 -6.09 -10.14 12.21
C ILE A 246 -5.34 -11.15 13.07
N GLU A 247 -5.98 -12.26 13.41
CA GLU A 247 -5.33 -13.35 14.11
C GLU A 247 -4.20 -13.97 13.28
N SER A 248 -3.20 -14.56 13.94
CA SER A 248 -2.03 -15.15 13.27
C SER A 248 -2.36 -16.33 12.36
N SER A 249 -3.49 -16.99 12.60
CA SER A 249 -4.02 -18.10 11.79
C SER A 249 -4.85 -17.65 10.60
N GLU A 250 -5.07 -16.36 10.43
CA GLU A 250 -5.91 -15.80 9.38
C GLU A 250 -5.10 -15.11 8.29
N SER A 251 -5.71 -15.02 7.11
CA SER A 251 -5.21 -14.28 5.96
C SER A 251 -6.30 -13.36 5.40
N VAL A 252 -5.88 -12.28 4.79
CA VAL A 252 -6.78 -11.48 3.95
C VAL A 252 -6.57 -11.90 2.51
N MET A 253 -7.53 -12.65 1.97
CA MET A 253 -7.57 -12.99 0.56
C MET A 253 -8.15 -11.83 -0.24
N GLU A 254 -7.56 -11.51 -1.38
CA GLU A 254 -8.07 -10.52 -2.33
C GLU A 254 -8.12 -11.15 -3.72
N ILE A 255 -9.32 -11.26 -4.30
CA ILE A 255 -9.55 -11.74 -5.66
C ILE A 255 -9.77 -10.52 -6.56
N LYS A 256 -8.98 -10.42 -7.63
CA LYS A 256 -9.13 -9.41 -8.68
C LYS A 256 -9.49 -10.10 -9.99
N SER A 257 -10.61 -9.69 -10.57
CA SER A 257 -11.14 -10.27 -11.79
C SER A 257 -11.68 -9.16 -12.70
N ALA A 258 -11.47 -9.27 -13.99
CA ALA A 258 -12.08 -8.45 -15.02
C ALA A 258 -13.36 -9.09 -15.60
N GLY A 259 -13.48 -10.40 -15.48
CA GLY A 259 -14.58 -11.24 -15.95
C GLY A 259 -15.29 -12.02 -14.85
N PRO A 260 -16.09 -13.02 -15.22
CA PRO A 260 -16.68 -13.98 -14.30
C PRO A 260 -15.59 -14.84 -13.65
N TYR A 261 -15.87 -15.36 -12.47
CA TYR A 261 -14.96 -16.32 -11.83
C TYR A 261 -15.02 -17.66 -12.58
N PRO A 262 -13.85 -18.32 -12.76
CA PRO A 262 -13.82 -19.65 -13.36
C PRO A 262 -14.52 -20.67 -12.46
N PRO A 263 -15.06 -21.78 -13.02
CA PRO A 263 -15.82 -22.78 -12.27
C PRO A 263 -15.10 -23.30 -11.03
N TRP A 264 -13.81 -23.65 -11.14
CA TRP A 264 -13.02 -24.15 -10.02
C TRP A 264 -12.97 -23.17 -8.83
N LEU A 265 -12.92 -21.86 -9.12
CA LEU A 265 -12.89 -20.83 -8.06
C LEU A 265 -14.28 -20.70 -7.42
N VAL A 266 -15.36 -20.73 -8.21
CA VAL A 266 -16.73 -20.70 -7.69
C VAL A 266 -16.99 -21.92 -6.81
N GLU A 267 -16.55 -23.10 -7.22
CA GLU A 267 -16.72 -24.36 -6.49
C GLU A 267 -16.04 -24.30 -5.11
N VAL A 268 -14.76 -23.93 -5.05
CA VAL A 268 -14.04 -23.86 -3.78
C VAL A 268 -14.58 -22.77 -2.86
N LEU A 269 -14.91 -21.57 -3.39
CA LEU A 269 -15.49 -20.51 -2.58
C LEU A 269 -16.85 -20.92 -1.98
N SER A 270 -17.65 -21.66 -2.74
CA SER A 270 -18.96 -22.16 -2.31
C SER A 270 -18.82 -23.29 -1.29
N ALA A 271 -17.93 -24.25 -1.53
CA ALA A 271 -17.69 -25.40 -0.64
C ALA A 271 -17.19 -24.94 0.74
N GLU A 272 -16.24 -24.00 0.75
CA GLU A 272 -15.67 -23.45 1.97
C GLU A 272 -16.50 -22.30 2.57
N ARG A 273 -17.65 -21.96 1.97
CA ARG A 273 -18.55 -20.87 2.40
C ARG A 273 -17.84 -19.52 2.54
N ILE A 274 -16.90 -19.22 1.65
CA ILE A 274 -16.17 -17.96 1.62
C ILE A 274 -17.01 -16.89 0.94
N TYR A 275 -17.46 -15.91 1.71
CA TYR A 275 -18.32 -14.83 1.21
C TYR A 275 -17.61 -13.47 1.31
N PRO A 276 -17.81 -12.59 0.30
CA PRO A 276 -17.17 -11.27 0.30
C PRO A 276 -17.47 -10.46 1.54
N ALA A 277 -16.41 -10.05 2.23
CA ALA A 277 -16.47 -9.19 3.41
C ALA A 277 -16.01 -7.75 3.12
N SER A 278 -16.55 -6.80 3.87
CA SER A 278 -16.09 -5.42 3.80
C SER A 278 -14.83 -5.26 4.65
N PHE A 279 -13.66 -5.49 4.06
CA PHE A 279 -12.39 -5.35 4.74
C PHE A 279 -11.54 -4.23 4.13
N THR A 280 -11.07 -3.29 4.94
CA THR A 280 -10.11 -2.27 4.52
C THR A 280 -8.98 -2.17 5.53
N LYS A 281 -7.75 -2.51 5.14
CA LYS A 281 -6.59 -2.52 6.03
C LYS A 281 -6.46 -1.24 6.87
N TYR A 282 -6.49 -0.07 6.22
CA TYR A 282 -6.38 1.21 6.91
C TYR A 282 -7.59 1.53 7.79
N GLY A 283 -8.82 1.17 7.36
CA GLY A 283 -10.02 1.38 8.19
C GLY A 283 -10.00 0.54 9.46
N ASN A 284 -9.63 -0.75 9.34
CA ASN A 284 -9.53 -1.65 10.50
C ASN A 284 -8.41 -1.19 11.44
N ALA A 285 -7.22 -0.84 10.91
CA ALA A 285 -6.13 -0.31 11.71
C ALA A 285 -6.52 0.96 12.47
N TYR A 286 -7.24 1.87 11.80
CA TYR A 286 -7.76 3.09 12.42
C TYR A 286 -8.73 2.77 13.57
N GLN A 287 -9.69 1.88 13.34
CA GLN A 287 -10.67 1.50 14.36
C GLN A 287 -10.00 0.84 15.57
N LEU A 288 -9.00 -0.02 15.35
CA LEU A 288 -8.22 -0.64 16.42
C LEU A 288 -7.42 0.41 17.19
N ALA A 289 -6.76 1.33 16.50
CA ALA A 289 -5.99 2.41 17.13
C ALA A 289 -6.86 3.35 17.98
N GLU A 290 -8.08 3.68 17.53
CA GLU A 290 -9.02 4.51 18.30
C GLU A 290 -9.67 3.77 19.49
N ALA A 291 -9.83 2.44 19.38
CA ALA A 291 -10.37 1.63 20.47
C ALA A 291 -9.40 1.46 21.64
N GLU A 292 -8.11 1.70 21.43
CA GLU A 292 -7.10 1.59 22.47
C GLU A 292 -7.16 2.77 23.45
N PRO A 293 -7.11 2.53 24.75
CA PRO A 293 -7.04 3.60 25.74
C PRO A 293 -5.84 4.51 25.45
N ARG A 294 -6.07 5.80 25.33
CA ARG A 294 -4.96 6.78 25.28
C ARG A 294 -4.25 6.72 26.62
N ALA A 295 -2.97 6.35 26.63
CA ALA A 295 -2.17 6.44 27.85
C ALA A 295 -2.29 7.86 28.39
N ARG A 296 -2.80 8.02 29.60
CA ARG A 296 -2.79 9.33 30.26
C ARG A 296 -1.34 9.72 30.47
N ASN A 297 -0.89 10.76 29.79
CA ASN A 297 0.38 11.38 30.09
C ASN A 297 0.27 11.93 31.52
N HIS A 298 0.95 11.29 32.45
CA HIS A 298 1.24 11.81 33.78
C HIS A 298 2.58 12.54 33.72
#